data_67516da84db7c4afcee45c2158f0d15d
#
_entry.id   67516da84db7c4afcee45c2158f0d15d
#
_cell.length_a   1.000
_cell.length_b   1.000
_cell.length_c   1.000
_cell.angle_alpha   90.00
_cell.angle_beta   90.00
_cell.angle_gamma   90.00
#
_symmetry.space_group_name_H-M   'P 1'
#
loop_
_entity.id
_entity.type
_entity.pdbx_description
1 polymer ?
#
loop_
_entity_poly.entity_id
_entity_poly.type
_entity_poly.pdbx_seq_one_letter_code
_entity_poly.pdbx_strand_id
1 'polypeptide(L)'
;MIEARFPARFDWQQSCVNNVAQEWAWNWHFLEPDFLNEHEERLIHKVLEVYKTLGHPISKDQFLNAYVLGTVQMFVFGGGGLQLLMAGLHSQKIFETLVPNDPRCSDEHMDAVLREKIVGAEMTRRTFTNCCNIMRRHDFFSAW
;
A
#
# COMPACT_ATOMS: atom_id res chain seq x y z
N MET A 1 28.79 11.44 -15.28
CA MET A 1 28.45 11.15 -13.88
C MET A 1 27.09 11.80 -13.63
N ILE A 2 26.04 10.98 -13.53
CA ILE A 2 24.69 11.45 -13.16
C ILE A 2 24.66 11.39 -11.65
N GLU A 3 24.79 12.53 -10.98
CA GLU A 3 24.46 12.64 -9.56
C GLU A 3 22.95 12.37 -9.40
N ALA A 4 22.60 11.17 -8.97
CA ALA A 4 21.26 10.88 -8.51
C ALA A 4 21.05 11.66 -7.20
N ARG A 5 20.52 12.87 -7.29
CA ARG A 5 20.01 13.60 -6.13
C ARG A 5 18.75 12.88 -5.66
N PHE A 6 18.90 11.96 -4.73
CA PHE A 6 17.76 11.46 -3.97
C PHE A 6 17.17 12.63 -3.18
N PRO A 7 15.87 12.92 -3.31
CA PRO A 7 15.24 13.93 -2.47
C PRO A 7 15.36 13.48 -1.01
N ALA A 8 16.14 14.23 -0.23
CA ALA A 8 16.49 13.93 1.16
C ALA A 8 15.32 14.20 2.14
N ARG A 9 14.15 13.66 1.87
CA ARG A 9 13.03 13.67 2.82
C ARG A 9 12.43 12.26 2.92
N PHE A 10 13.15 11.40 3.63
CA PHE A 10 12.55 10.21 4.19
C PHE A 10 11.84 10.61 5.50
N ASP A 11 10.60 10.16 5.64
CA ASP A 11 9.88 10.27 6.90
C ASP A 11 10.42 9.22 7.89
N TRP A 12 11.41 9.64 8.68
CA TRP A 12 12.05 8.79 9.68
C TRP A 12 11.23 8.69 10.98
N GLN A 13 10.06 9.33 11.08
CA GLN A 13 9.25 9.36 12.30
C GLN A 13 8.77 7.97 12.73
N GLN A 14 8.67 7.05 11.77
CA GLN A 14 8.28 5.66 12.03
C GLN A 14 9.42 4.65 11.82
N SER A 15 10.67 5.13 11.73
CA SER A 15 11.82 4.25 11.60
C SER A 15 11.98 3.42 12.88
N CYS A 16 11.79 2.14 12.78
CA CYS A 16 11.96 1.18 13.87
C CYS A 16 12.63 -0.09 13.33
N VAL A 17 13.13 -0.93 14.23
CA VAL A 17 13.51 -2.29 13.87
C VAL A 17 12.24 -3.04 13.54
N ASN A 18 11.96 -3.20 12.26
CA ASN A 18 10.73 -3.81 11.78
C ASN A 18 11.02 -5.01 10.87
N ASN A 19 10.01 -5.84 10.67
CA ASN A 19 10.09 -6.93 9.71
C ASN A 19 10.04 -6.35 8.28
N VAL A 20 10.99 -6.76 7.44
CA VAL A 20 11.09 -6.34 6.04
C VAL A 20 9.79 -6.50 5.27
N ALA A 21 9.11 -7.62 5.45
CA ALA A 21 7.87 -7.90 4.74
C ALA A 21 6.73 -6.96 5.16
N GLN A 22 6.73 -6.50 6.40
CA GLN A 22 5.76 -5.52 6.89
C GLN A 22 5.99 -4.15 6.25
N GLU A 23 7.25 -3.77 6.02
CA GLU A 23 7.58 -2.54 5.31
C GLU A 23 7.09 -2.58 3.85
N TRP A 24 7.24 -3.73 3.18
CA TRP A 24 6.72 -3.91 1.84
C TRP A 24 5.19 -3.94 1.80
N ALA A 25 4.53 -4.52 2.79
CA ALA A 25 3.07 -4.43 2.94
C ALA A 25 2.64 -2.96 3.02
N TRP A 26 3.35 -2.14 3.82
CA TRP A 26 3.10 -0.70 3.93
C TRP A 26 3.26 0.04 2.61
N ASN A 27 4.28 -0.27 1.81
CA ASN A 27 4.55 0.44 0.56
C ASN A 27 3.63 -0.01 -0.59
N TRP A 28 3.31 -1.30 -0.67
CA TRP A 28 2.58 -1.84 -1.84
C TRP A 28 1.07 -1.61 -1.80
N HIS A 29 0.48 -1.40 -0.62
CA HIS A 29 -0.97 -1.19 -0.55
C HIS A 29 -1.44 0.13 -1.22
N PHE A 30 -0.53 1.05 -1.52
CA PHE A 30 -0.83 2.28 -2.28
C PHE A 30 -0.78 2.10 -3.80
N LEU A 31 -0.25 0.98 -4.28
CA LEU A 31 -0.20 0.70 -5.72
C LEU A 31 -1.62 0.54 -6.30
N GLU A 32 -1.74 0.76 -7.60
CA GLU A 32 -2.99 0.42 -8.28
C GLU A 32 -3.32 -1.07 -8.09
N PRO A 33 -4.56 -1.43 -7.71
CA PRO A 33 -4.91 -2.80 -7.40
C PRO A 33 -4.66 -3.78 -8.55
N ASP A 34 -4.96 -3.38 -9.78
CA ASP A 34 -4.74 -4.23 -10.96
C ASP A 34 -3.25 -4.46 -11.18
N PHE A 35 -2.42 -3.41 -11.04
CA PHE A 35 -0.96 -3.53 -11.11
C PHE A 35 -0.42 -4.49 -10.04
N LEU A 36 -0.86 -4.34 -8.80
CA LEU A 36 -0.41 -5.20 -7.71
C LEU A 36 -0.87 -6.64 -7.92
N ASN A 37 -2.12 -6.85 -8.35
CA ASN A 37 -2.65 -8.18 -8.65
C ASN A 37 -1.83 -8.91 -9.73
N GLU A 38 -1.39 -8.19 -10.75
CA GLU A 38 -0.59 -8.75 -11.85
C GLU A 38 0.88 -9.00 -11.46
N HIS A 39 1.44 -8.15 -10.60
CA HIS A 39 2.90 -8.11 -10.42
C HIS A 39 3.38 -8.53 -9.03
N GLU A 40 2.50 -8.78 -8.06
CA GLU A 40 2.86 -9.06 -6.67
C GLU A 40 3.89 -10.18 -6.52
N GLU A 41 3.67 -11.31 -7.19
CA GLU A 41 4.58 -12.46 -7.13
C GLU A 41 6.00 -12.10 -7.63
N ARG A 42 6.07 -11.32 -8.72
CA ARG A 42 7.35 -10.84 -9.27
C ARG A 42 8.04 -9.86 -8.32
N LEU A 43 7.27 -8.99 -7.69
CA LEU A 43 7.80 -8.04 -6.70
C LEU A 43 8.35 -8.79 -5.48
N ILE A 44 7.62 -9.77 -4.94
CA ILE A 44 8.07 -10.63 -3.84
C ILE A 44 9.38 -11.33 -4.22
N HIS A 45 9.41 -11.98 -5.38
CA HIS A 45 10.62 -12.66 -5.86
C HIS A 45 11.82 -11.71 -5.93
N LYS A 46 11.62 -10.49 -6.43
CA LYS A 46 12.69 -9.49 -6.55
C LYS A 46 13.22 -9.05 -5.18
N VAL A 47 12.34 -8.85 -4.22
CA VAL A 47 12.74 -8.52 -2.84
C VAL A 47 13.58 -9.64 -2.24
N LEU A 48 13.12 -10.89 -2.32
CA LEU A 48 13.83 -12.04 -1.80
C LEU A 48 15.22 -12.22 -2.45
N GLU A 49 15.32 -11.99 -3.76
CA GLU A 49 16.59 -12.02 -4.49
C GLU A 49 17.57 -10.95 -3.97
N VAL A 50 17.10 -9.71 -3.77
CA VAL A 50 17.93 -8.63 -3.24
C VAL A 50 18.45 -8.97 -1.84
N TYR A 51 17.59 -9.43 -0.93
CA TYR A 51 18.01 -9.81 0.42
C TYR A 51 19.00 -10.98 0.41
N LYS A 52 18.80 -11.97 -0.46
CA LYS A 52 19.76 -13.06 -0.66
C LYS A 52 21.13 -12.54 -1.11
N THR A 53 21.16 -11.59 -2.05
CA THR A 53 22.40 -10.99 -2.57
C THR A 53 23.13 -10.19 -1.49
N LEU A 54 22.39 -9.57 -0.58
CA LEU A 54 22.95 -8.83 0.57
C LEU A 54 23.43 -9.74 1.71
N GLY A 55 23.34 -11.07 1.58
CA GLY A 55 23.74 -12.01 2.61
C GLY A 55 22.70 -12.26 3.70
N HIS A 56 21.48 -11.80 3.53
CA HIS A 56 20.36 -11.95 4.47
C HIS A 56 19.19 -12.72 3.84
N PRO A 57 19.36 -14.01 3.46
CA PRO A 57 18.31 -14.76 2.79
C PRO A 57 17.08 -14.92 3.68
N ILE A 58 15.92 -14.63 3.10
CA ILE A 58 14.60 -14.80 3.72
C ILE A 58 13.86 -15.85 2.91
N SER A 59 13.24 -16.84 3.57
CA SER A 59 12.39 -17.79 2.86
C SER A 59 11.09 -17.13 2.38
N LYS A 60 10.52 -17.65 1.29
CA LYS A 60 9.25 -17.13 0.76
C LYS A 60 8.13 -17.21 1.81
N ASP A 61 8.06 -18.34 2.54
CA ASP A 61 7.02 -18.54 3.56
C ASP A 61 7.16 -17.56 4.73
N GLN A 62 8.40 -17.34 5.20
CA GLN A 62 8.65 -16.33 6.24
C GLN A 62 8.25 -14.92 5.77
N PHE A 63 8.57 -14.57 4.52
CA PHE A 63 8.20 -13.30 3.94
C PHE A 63 6.68 -13.17 3.84
N LEU A 64 5.99 -14.17 3.26
CA LEU A 64 4.54 -14.15 3.07
C LEU A 64 3.78 -14.04 4.39
N ASN A 65 4.17 -14.83 5.40
CA ASN A 65 3.55 -14.76 6.73
C ASN A 65 3.63 -13.34 7.32
N ALA A 66 4.80 -12.72 7.25
CA ALA A 66 5.00 -11.38 7.77
C ALA A 66 4.33 -10.29 6.89
N TYR A 67 4.28 -10.51 5.57
CA TYR A 67 3.63 -9.62 4.60
C TYR A 67 2.11 -9.59 4.81
N VAL A 68 1.49 -10.76 4.96
CA VAL A 68 0.04 -10.86 5.24
C VAL A 68 -0.28 -10.26 6.60
N LEU A 69 0.53 -10.53 7.61
CA LEU A 69 0.34 -9.95 8.94
C LEU A 69 0.46 -8.42 8.92
N GLY A 70 1.46 -7.89 8.19
CA GLY A 70 1.61 -6.46 7.96
C GLY A 70 0.42 -5.86 7.22
N THR A 71 -0.14 -6.59 6.25
CA THR A 71 -1.35 -6.19 5.54
C THR A 71 -2.56 -6.10 6.46
N VAL A 72 -2.75 -7.08 7.35
CA VAL A 72 -3.82 -7.04 8.37
C VAL A 72 -3.64 -5.85 9.31
N GLN A 73 -2.42 -5.60 9.75
CA GLN A 73 -2.10 -4.45 10.57
C GLN A 73 -2.44 -3.14 9.85
N MET A 74 -2.10 -3.02 8.57
CA MET A 74 -2.46 -1.87 7.74
C MET A 74 -3.97 -1.71 7.59
N PHE A 75 -4.69 -2.80 7.43
CA PHE A 75 -6.15 -2.79 7.32
C PHE A 75 -6.80 -2.27 8.60
N VAL A 76 -6.33 -2.75 9.76
CA VAL A 76 -6.94 -2.45 11.07
C VAL A 76 -6.47 -1.10 11.60
N PHE A 77 -5.15 -0.82 11.57
CA PHE A 77 -4.54 0.33 12.25
C PHE A 77 -4.05 1.42 11.31
N GLY A 78 -3.66 1.06 10.09
CA GLY A 78 -3.16 1.99 9.06
C GLY A 78 -4.26 2.73 8.31
N GLY A 79 -5.51 2.51 8.70
CA GLY A 79 -6.63 3.29 8.20
C GLY A 79 -7.36 2.71 7.00
N GLY A 80 -6.98 1.53 6.49
CA GLY A 80 -7.70 0.94 5.36
C GLY A 80 -9.18 0.72 5.65
N GLY A 81 -9.51 0.14 6.81
CA GLY A 81 -10.90 -0.08 7.22
C GLY A 81 -11.54 1.13 7.90
N LEU A 82 -10.87 1.68 8.93
CA LEU A 82 -11.40 2.79 9.71
C LEU A 82 -11.44 4.11 8.94
N GLN A 83 -10.39 4.41 8.15
CA GLN A 83 -10.38 5.60 7.30
C GLN A 83 -11.42 5.51 6.18
N LEU A 84 -11.65 4.33 5.61
CA LEU A 84 -12.73 4.13 4.64
C LEU A 84 -14.09 4.46 5.25
N LEU A 85 -14.34 3.97 6.48
CA LEU A 85 -15.57 4.28 7.21
C LEU A 85 -15.69 5.78 7.47
N MET A 86 -14.64 6.41 7.99
CA MET A 86 -14.62 7.85 8.30
C MET A 86 -14.72 8.71 7.04
N ALA A 87 -13.99 8.35 5.98
CA ALA A 87 -14.04 9.07 4.72
C ALA A 87 -15.39 8.89 4.00
N GLY A 88 -16.00 7.71 4.10
CA GLY A 88 -17.37 7.47 3.62
C GLY A 88 -18.39 8.36 4.30
N LEU A 89 -18.28 8.58 5.60
CA LEU A 89 -19.15 9.48 6.35
C LEU A 89 -18.97 10.96 5.98
N HIS A 90 -17.75 11.38 5.68
CA HIS A 90 -17.43 12.79 5.40
C HIS A 90 -17.34 13.15 3.92
N SER A 91 -17.22 12.18 3.03
CA SER A 91 -16.94 12.39 1.61
C SER A 91 -17.64 11.38 0.69
N GLN A 92 -18.82 10.91 1.08
CA GLN A 92 -19.59 9.89 0.35
C GLN A 92 -19.69 10.20 -1.13
N LYS A 93 -20.04 11.43 -1.51
CA LYS A 93 -20.16 11.86 -2.92
C LYS A 93 -18.84 11.73 -3.69
N ILE A 94 -17.70 11.92 -3.02
CA ILE A 94 -16.39 11.74 -3.66
C ILE A 94 -16.18 10.25 -3.95
N PHE A 95 -16.44 9.36 -2.98
CA PHE A 95 -16.30 7.92 -3.18
C PHE A 95 -17.21 7.38 -4.27
N GLU A 96 -18.45 7.83 -4.34
CA GLU A 96 -19.42 7.42 -5.36
C GLU A 96 -18.99 7.79 -6.79
N THR A 97 -18.12 8.78 -6.93
CA THR A 97 -17.64 9.30 -8.22
C THR A 97 -16.19 8.96 -8.53
N LEU A 98 -15.48 8.25 -7.61
CA LEU A 98 -14.11 7.84 -7.85
C LEU A 98 -14.01 6.83 -8.98
N VAL A 99 -12.99 7.00 -9.80
CA VAL A 99 -12.60 6.05 -10.84
C VAL A 99 -11.13 5.64 -10.64
N PRO A 100 -10.71 4.45 -11.11
CA PRO A 100 -9.31 4.06 -11.09
C PRO A 100 -8.43 5.11 -11.79
N ASN A 101 -7.30 5.46 -11.18
CA ASN A 101 -6.41 6.54 -11.67
C ASN A 101 -7.15 7.86 -11.93
N ASP A 102 -7.97 8.27 -10.99
CA ASP A 102 -8.87 9.43 -11.15
C ASP A 102 -8.09 10.68 -11.61
N PRO A 103 -8.37 11.21 -12.79
CA PRO A 103 -7.63 12.34 -13.36
C PRO A 103 -7.71 13.60 -12.50
N ARG A 104 -8.73 13.70 -11.66
CA ARG A 104 -8.89 14.83 -10.73
C ARG A 104 -7.76 14.91 -9.70
N CYS A 105 -7.07 13.78 -9.41
CA CYS A 105 -5.94 13.76 -8.49
C CYS A 105 -4.75 14.61 -8.96
N SER A 106 -4.58 14.76 -10.29
CA SER A 106 -3.51 15.52 -10.92
C SER A 106 -3.95 16.84 -11.55
N ASP A 107 -5.20 17.24 -11.38
CA ASP A 107 -5.71 18.49 -11.95
C ASP A 107 -5.21 19.70 -11.14
N GLU A 108 -4.23 20.40 -11.69
CA GLU A 108 -3.63 21.58 -11.07
C GLU A 108 -4.59 22.80 -11.03
N HIS A 109 -5.63 22.80 -11.85
CA HIS A 109 -6.63 23.86 -11.90
C HIS A 109 -7.79 23.66 -10.91
N MET A 110 -7.86 22.47 -10.31
CA MET A 110 -8.87 22.18 -9.28
C MET A 110 -8.53 22.89 -7.97
N ASP A 111 -9.58 23.23 -7.21
CA ASP A 111 -9.43 23.70 -5.83
C ASP A 111 -8.55 22.71 -5.01
N ALA A 112 -7.53 23.25 -4.36
CA ALA A 112 -6.50 22.45 -3.69
C ALA A 112 -7.10 21.57 -2.57
N VAL A 113 -8.08 22.07 -1.81
CA VAL A 113 -8.73 21.33 -0.73
C VAL A 113 -9.57 20.18 -1.28
N LEU A 114 -10.29 20.43 -2.38
CA LEU A 114 -11.08 19.38 -3.04
C LEU A 114 -10.17 18.30 -3.64
N ARG A 115 -9.07 18.68 -4.30
CA ARG A 115 -8.09 17.76 -4.85
C ARG A 115 -7.49 16.89 -3.76
N GLU A 116 -7.08 17.46 -2.63
CA GLU A 116 -6.54 16.71 -1.50
C GLU A 116 -7.53 15.66 -0.97
N LYS A 117 -8.81 16.00 -0.87
CA LYS A 117 -9.87 15.05 -0.48
C LYS A 117 -10.03 13.91 -1.49
N ILE A 118 -9.94 14.20 -2.79
CA ILE A 118 -10.03 13.18 -3.84
C ILE A 118 -8.81 12.25 -3.79
N VAL A 119 -7.60 12.81 -3.64
CA VAL A 119 -6.36 12.03 -3.47
C VAL A 119 -6.47 11.13 -2.24
N GLY A 120 -6.90 11.65 -1.10
CA GLY A 120 -7.09 10.88 0.12
C GLY A 120 -8.11 9.75 -0.04
N ALA A 121 -9.23 10.02 -0.72
CA ALA A 121 -10.25 9.02 -1.01
C ALA A 121 -9.72 7.92 -1.96
N GLU A 122 -8.96 8.29 -2.99
CA GLU A 122 -8.35 7.35 -3.93
C GLU A 122 -7.29 6.47 -3.24
N MET A 123 -6.44 7.04 -2.41
CA MET A 123 -5.47 6.27 -1.62
C MET A 123 -6.18 5.30 -0.67
N THR A 124 -7.25 5.72 -0.02
CA THR A 124 -8.05 4.86 0.86
C THR A 124 -8.68 3.71 0.09
N ARG A 125 -9.23 3.97 -1.11
CA ARG A 125 -9.77 2.94 -2.01
C ARG A 125 -8.71 1.91 -2.37
N ARG A 126 -7.53 2.35 -2.79
CA ARG A 126 -6.39 1.46 -3.14
C ARG A 126 -5.99 0.60 -1.96
N THR A 127 -5.75 1.23 -0.81
CA THR A 127 -5.37 0.53 0.43
C THR A 127 -6.37 -0.55 0.79
N PHE A 128 -7.66 -0.21 0.86
CA PHE A 128 -8.70 -1.16 1.19
C PHE A 128 -8.75 -2.33 0.20
N THR A 129 -8.77 -2.03 -1.09
CA THR A 129 -8.85 -3.03 -2.15
C THR A 129 -7.63 -3.96 -2.13
N ASN A 130 -6.43 -3.40 -2.00
CA ASN A 130 -5.19 -4.18 -1.96
C ASN A 130 -5.12 -5.06 -0.71
N CYS A 131 -5.45 -4.54 0.48
CA CYS A 131 -5.49 -5.33 1.70
C CYS A 131 -6.45 -6.53 1.56
N CYS A 132 -7.66 -6.30 1.06
CA CYS A 132 -8.62 -7.38 0.83
C CYS A 132 -8.11 -8.42 -0.19
N ASN A 133 -7.51 -7.97 -1.28
CA ASN A 133 -6.98 -8.84 -2.32
C ASN A 133 -5.79 -9.67 -1.83
N ILE A 134 -4.86 -9.07 -1.10
CA ILE A 134 -3.69 -9.75 -0.51
C ILE A 134 -4.18 -10.82 0.47
N MET A 135 -5.04 -10.47 1.41
CA MET A 135 -5.58 -11.42 2.39
C MET A 135 -6.30 -12.59 1.73
N ARG A 136 -7.02 -12.34 0.62
CA ARG A 136 -7.70 -13.38 -0.15
C ARG A 136 -6.71 -14.27 -0.90
N ARG A 137 -5.72 -13.71 -1.59
CA ARG A 137 -4.74 -14.48 -2.38
C ARG A 137 -3.89 -15.40 -1.51
N HIS A 138 -3.57 -14.96 -0.31
CA HIS A 138 -2.72 -15.71 0.63
C HIS A 138 -3.52 -16.47 1.70
N ASP A 139 -4.80 -16.67 1.41
CA ASP A 139 -5.71 -17.55 2.18
C ASP A 139 -5.76 -17.26 3.68
N PHE A 140 -5.62 -15.98 4.05
CA PHE A 140 -5.60 -15.56 5.45
C PHE A 140 -6.82 -16.06 6.24
N PHE A 141 -8.00 -16.08 5.60
CA PHE A 141 -9.24 -16.45 6.29
C PHE A 141 -9.43 -17.94 6.48
N SER A 142 -8.70 -18.80 5.77
CA SER A 142 -8.78 -20.26 5.94
C SER A 142 -7.90 -20.78 7.08
N ALA A 143 -7.00 -19.93 7.58
CA ALA A 143 -6.11 -20.30 8.69
C ALA A 143 -6.75 -20.12 10.07
N TRP A 144 -8.01 -19.65 10.13
CA TRP A 144 -8.81 -19.42 11.34
C TRP A 144 -10.07 -20.29 11.32
#